data_4e18c04082bbd0909e3d84e046b553ad
#
_entry.id   4e18c04082bbd0909e3d84e046b553ad
#
_cell.length_a   1.000
_cell.length_b   1.000
_cell.length_c   1.000
_cell.angle_alpha   90.00
_cell.angle_beta   90.00
_cell.angle_gamma   90.00
#
_symmetry.space_group_name_H-M   'P 1'
#
loop_
_entity.id
_entity.type
_entity.pdbx_description
1 polymer ?
#
loop_
_entity_poly.entity_id
_entity_poly.type
_entity_poly.pdbx_seq_one_letter_code
_entity_poly.pdbx_strand_id
1 'polypeptide(L)'
;TCALPICGKYSYNYFVKLELHDKYGKLLSENLYWFYSQHMDFFWFTSMEKPELKEEVEVTKEEGEYVFSICLKNESDRLSHFNHLTLLDVRGKEINPVFWSDNFITLFPGDEKVITARVAVSDAGDTPPVFFRAR
;
A
#
# COMPACT_ATOMS: atom_id res chain seq x y z
N THR A 1 -0.09 17.81 9.85
CA THR A 1 -1.01 16.79 10.37
C THR A 1 -2.28 16.80 9.55
N CYS A 2 -2.59 15.71 8.89
CA CYS A 2 -3.86 15.55 8.17
C CYS A 2 -4.70 14.50 8.88
N ALA A 3 -5.91 14.88 9.29
CA ALA A 3 -6.91 13.97 9.83
C ALA A 3 -8.10 13.95 8.86
N LEU A 4 -8.43 12.78 8.32
CA LEU A 4 -9.59 12.61 7.46
C LEU A 4 -10.67 11.83 8.20
N PRO A 5 -11.89 12.38 8.34
CA PRO A 5 -13.02 11.60 8.80
C PRO A 5 -13.39 10.55 7.74
N ILE A 6 -13.57 9.32 8.16
CA ILE A 6 -13.80 8.18 7.26
C ILE A 6 -15.22 8.18 6.68
N CYS A 7 -16.18 8.78 7.34
CA CYS A 7 -17.56 8.82 6.89
C CYS A 7 -18.38 9.88 7.63
N GLY A 8 -19.22 10.59 6.93
CA GLY A 8 -20.28 11.50 7.34
C GLY A 8 -20.34 12.01 8.78
N LYS A 9 -21.41 12.69 9.12
CA LYS A 9 -21.65 13.48 10.35
C LYS A 9 -21.38 12.80 11.71
N TYR A 10 -21.09 11.48 11.74
CA TYR A 10 -20.94 10.68 12.97
C TYR A 10 -19.83 9.62 12.90
N SER A 11 -18.79 9.86 12.09
CA SER A 11 -17.67 8.91 12.04
C SER A 11 -16.83 8.98 13.30
N TYR A 12 -16.79 7.87 14.01
CA TYR A 12 -15.99 7.69 15.21
C TYR A 12 -14.58 7.16 14.92
N ASN A 13 -14.27 6.90 13.66
CA ASN A 13 -12.97 6.41 13.22
C ASN A 13 -12.26 7.46 12.38
N TYR A 14 -10.97 7.68 12.64
CA TYR A 14 -10.17 8.62 11.88
C TYR A 14 -8.73 8.14 11.77
N PHE A 15 -8.08 8.55 10.68
CA PHE A 15 -6.67 8.33 10.44
C PHE A 15 -5.89 9.62 10.68
N VAL A 16 -4.72 9.48 11.30
CA VAL A 16 -3.78 10.57 11.51
C VAL A 16 -2.45 10.20 10.89
N LYS A 17 -2.06 10.92 9.86
CA LYS A 17 -0.72 10.82 9.27
C LYS A 17 0.16 11.90 9.88
N LEU A 18 1.26 11.48 10.53
CA LEU A 18 2.29 12.37 11.03
C LEU A 18 3.48 12.34 10.09
N GLU A 19 3.89 13.47 9.62
CA GLU A 19 5.04 13.62 8.73
C GLU A 19 6.07 14.54 9.37
N LEU A 20 7.32 14.10 9.34
CA LEU A 20 8.48 14.90 9.72
C LEU A 20 9.23 15.30 8.45
N HIS A 21 9.35 16.60 8.23
CA HIS A 21 10.09 17.14 7.09
C HIS A 21 11.32 17.89 7.57
N ASP A 22 12.37 17.93 6.75
CA ASP A 22 13.50 18.80 6.97
C ASP A 22 13.17 20.26 6.61
N LYS A 23 14.12 21.14 6.83
CA LYS A 23 13.96 22.59 6.53
C LYS A 23 13.79 22.90 5.03
N TYR A 24 14.01 21.94 4.15
CA TYR A 24 13.83 22.04 2.70
C TYR A 24 12.55 21.38 2.20
N GLY A 25 11.73 20.84 3.11
CA GLY A 25 10.48 20.16 2.78
C GLY A 25 10.64 18.68 2.41
N LYS A 26 11.83 18.10 2.55
CA LYS A 26 12.06 16.68 2.29
C LYS A 26 11.47 15.85 3.41
N LEU A 27 10.65 14.86 3.08
CA LEU A 27 10.11 13.90 4.04
C LEU A 27 11.25 13.08 4.65
N LEU A 28 11.36 13.10 5.97
CA LEU A 28 12.34 12.33 6.76
C LEU A 28 11.74 11.09 7.39
N SER A 29 10.49 11.18 7.83
CA SER A 29 9.77 10.07 8.49
C SER A 29 8.27 10.31 8.38
N GLU A 30 7.52 9.22 8.27
CA GLU A 30 6.07 9.26 8.38
C GLU A 30 5.57 8.15 9.29
N ASN A 31 4.47 8.39 9.99
CA ASN A 31 3.75 7.40 10.76
C ASN A 31 2.25 7.58 10.54
N LEU A 32 1.54 6.46 10.44
CA LEU A 32 0.10 6.41 10.32
C LEU A 32 -0.50 5.81 11.58
N TYR A 33 -1.49 6.51 12.12
CA TYR A 33 -2.29 6.06 13.25
C TYR A 33 -3.76 6.02 12.85
N TRP A 34 -4.47 5.04 13.34
CA TRP A 34 -5.92 4.91 13.25
C TRP A 34 -6.52 4.91 14.64
N PHE A 35 -7.52 5.71 14.81
CA PHE A 35 -8.21 5.88 16.09
C PHE A 35 -9.68 5.51 15.95
N TYR A 36 -10.23 4.96 17.00
CA TYR A 36 -11.63 4.65 17.12
C TYR A 36 -12.17 5.23 18.44
N SER A 37 -13.43 5.65 18.47
CA SER A 37 -14.08 6.06 19.69
C SER A 37 -14.90 4.90 20.24
N GLN A 38 -14.88 4.68 21.52
CA GLN A 38 -15.71 3.88 22.42
C GLN A 38 -16.14 2.44 22.04
N HIS A 39 -16.28 2.08 20.76
CA HIS A 39 -16.60 0.70 20.33
C HIS A 39 -15.71 0.30 19.17
N MET A 40 -14.98 -0.84 19.32
CA MET A 40 -14.20 -1.46 18.26
C MET A 40 -15.15 -2.06 17.20
N ASP A 41 -15.75 -1.23 16.39
CA ASP A 41 -16.56 -1.66 15.28
C ASP A 41 -15.74 -1.61 13.99
N PHE A 42 -15.15 -2.75 13.64
CA PHE A 42 -14.41 -2.92 12.38
C PHE A 42 -15.33 -2.95 11.15
N PHE A 43 -16.64 -2.94 11.34
CA PHE A 43 -17.61 -2.93 10.25
C PHE A 43 -17.39 -1.75 9.30
N TRP A 44 -17.02 -0.59 9.83
CA TRP A 44 -16.74 0.59 9.03
C TRP A 44 -15.59 0.42 8.05
N PHE A 45 -14.55 -0.35 8.42
CA PHE A 45 -13.43 -0.64 7.52
C PHE A 45 -13.86 -1.54 6.35
N THR A 46 -14.78 -2.46 6.58
CA THR A 46 -15.30 -3.33 5.53
C THR A 46 -16.25 -2.63 4.58
N SER A 47 -16.91 -1.56 5.05
CA SER A 47 -17.85 -0.75 4.28
C SER A 47 -17.21 0.46 3.60
N MET A 48 -15.92 0.72 3.85
CA MET A 48 -15.20 1.81 3.15
C MET A 48 -15.17 1.54 1.65
N GLU A 49 -15.48 2.57 0.87
CA GLU A 49 -15.22 2.53 -0.56
C GLU A 49 -13.72 2.35 -0.81
N LYS A 50 -13.42 1.47 -1.75
CA LYS A 50 -12.05 1.15 -2.15
C LYS A 50 -11.76 1.86 -3.47
N PRO A 51 -11.05 3.01 -3.44
CA PRO A 51 -10.78 3.75 -4.65
C PRO A 51 -9.85 2.97 -5.57
N GLU A 52 -9.99 3.21 -6.87
CA GLU A 52 -9.01 2.77 -7.84
C GLU A 52 -7.71 3.53 -7.63
N LEU A 53 -6.60 2.79 -7.55
CA LEU A 53 -5.27 3.38 -7.57
C LEU A 53 -4.68 3.30 -8.98
N LYS A 54 -3.94 4.31 -9.36
CA LYS A 54 -3.06 4.20 -10.52
C LYS A 54 -1.85 3.35 -10.13
N GLU A 55 -1.57 2.32 -10.92
CA GLU A 55 -0.52 1.34 -10.67
C GLU A 55 0.45 1.34 -11.85
N GLU A 56 1.73 1.57 -11.58
CA GLU A 56 2.80 1.44 -12.55
C GLU A 56 3.80 0.42 -12.00
N VAL A 57 4.07 -0.65 -12.76
CA VAL A 57 4.92 -1.75 -12.31
C VAL A 57 6.02 -1.97 -13.32
N GLU A 58 7.25 -1.89 -12.86
CA GLU A 58 8.44 -2.26 -13.61
C GLU A 58 9.08 -3.48 -12.96
N VAL A 59 9.58 -4.41 -13.78
CA VAL A 59 10.30 -5.60 -13.32
C VAL A 59 11.61 -5.74 -14.06
N THR A 60 12.67 -5.96 -13.30
CA THR A 60 14.00 -6.30 -13.82
C THR A 60 14.46 -7.65 -13.28
N LYS A 61 15.41 -8.30 -13.98
CA LYS A 61 16.05 -9.51 -13.49
C LYS A 61 17.51 -9.20 -13.22
N GLU A 62 17.91 -9.27 -11.96
CA GLU A 62 19.25 -8.91 -11.48
C GLU A 62 19.79 -9.99 -10.57
N GLU A 63 21.01 -10.47 -10.81
CA GLU A 63 21.76 -11.38 -9.92
C GLU A 63 20.95 -12.61 -9.42
N GLY A 64 20.03 -13.15 -10.24
CA GLY A 64 19.22 -14.31 -9.88
C GLY A 64 17.94 -13.97 -9.09
N GLU A 65 17.58 -12.70 -9.05
CA GLU A 65 16.33 -12.21 -8.47
C GLU A 65 15.49 -11.45 -9.51
N TYR A 66 14.18 -11.47 -9.34
CA TYR A 66 13.29 -10.46 -9.92
C TYR A 66 13.15 -9.30 -8.94
N VAL A 67 13.40 -8.10 -9.46
CA VAL A 67 13.27 -6.85 -8.70
C VAL A 67 12.12 -6.05 -9.30
N PHE A 68 11.11 -5.79 -8.49
CA PHE A 68 9.94 -5.01 -8.85
C PHE A 68 10.07 -3.60 -8.29
N SER A 69 9.74 -2.60 -9.11
CA SER A 69 9.47 -1.23 -8.70
C SER A 69 8.01 -0.94 -8.98
N ILE A 70 7.24 -0.71 -7.92
CA ILE A 70 5.78 -0.56 -7.97
C ILE A 70 5.45 0.83 -7.48
N CYS A 71 4.94 1.67 -8.36
CA CYS A 71 4.42 2.98 -8.02
C CYS A 71 2.91 2.92 -7.90
N LEU A 72 2.40 3.25 -6.71
CA LEU A 72 0.96 3.35 -6.43
C LEU A 72 0.61 4.80 -6.17
N LYS A 73 -0.42 5.31 -6.87
CA LYS A 73 -0.89 6.68 -6.70
C LYS A 73 -2.39 6.71 -6.48
N ASN A 74 -2.81 7.45 -5.46
CA ASN A 74 -4.20 7.69 -5.16
C ASN A 74 -4.66 9.03 -5.76
N GLU A 75 -5.26 8.98 -6.95
CA GLU A 75 -5.80 10.17 -7.62
C GLU A 75 -7.26 10.47 -7.24
N SER A 76 -7.83 9.68 -6.34
CA SER A 76 -9.20 9.88 -5.85
C SER A 76 -9.26 10.90 -4.72
N ASP A 77 -10.47 11.29 -4.34
CA ASP A 77 -10.78 12.10 -3.15
C ASP A 77 -10.99 11.26 -1.88
N ARG A 78 -10.67 9.96 -1.93
CA ARG A 78 -10.93 8.99 -0.88
C ARG A 78 -9.65 8.34 -0.37
N LEU A 79 -9.67 7.92 0.88
CA LEU A 79 -8.59 7.14 1.49
C LEU A 79 -8.57 5.72 0.92
N SER A 80 -7.43 5.28 0.40
CA SER A 80 -7.19 3.87 0.07
C SER A 80 -6.48 3.19 1.23
N HIS A 81 -7.22 2.39 1.99
CA HIS A 81 -6.73 1.80 3.23
C HIS A 81 -6.28 0.36 3.04
N PHE A 82 -5.15 0.01 3.69
CA PHE A 82 -4.67 -1.35 3.90
C PHE A 82 -4.50 -2.16 2.61
N ASN A 83 -3.82 -1.59 1.63
CA ASN A 83 -3.52 -2.26 0.36
C ASN A 83 -2.50 -3.39 0.60
N HIS A 84 -2.93 -4.62 0.47
CA HIS A 84 -2.08 -5.80 0.56
C HIS A 84 -1.50 -6.13 -0.82
N LEU A 85 -0.17 -6.18 -0.90
CA LEU A 85 0.57 -6.44 -2.13
C LEU A 85 1.10 -7.87 -2.13
N THR A 86 0.92 -8.57 -3.25
CA THR A 86 1.43 -9.93 -3.44
C THR A 86 2.05 -10.11 -4.82
N LEU A 87 2.91 -11.12 -4.95
CA LEU A 87 3.37 -11.62 -6.24
C LEU A 87 2.79 -13.02 -6.47
N LEU A 88 2.22 -13.23 -7.64
CA LEU A 88 1.59 -14.48 -8.03
C LEU A 88 2.41 -15.18 -9.11
N ASP A 89 2.49 -16.50 -9.03
CA ASP A 89 3.04 -17.33 -10.08
C ASP A 89 2.09 -17.42 -11.30
N VAL A 90 2.52 -18.09 -12.35
CA VAL A 90 1.72 -18.31 -13.57
C VAL A 90 0.40 -19.08 -13.34
N ARG A 91 0.24 -19.71 -12.20
CA ARG A 91 -0.96 -20.43 -11.79
C ARG A 91 -1.87 -19.61 -10.88
N GLY A 92 -1.47 -18.36 -10.57
CA GLY A 92 -2.18 -17.48 -9.64
C GLY A 92 -1.95 -17.81 -8.16
N LYS A 93 -0.92 -18.62 -7.85
CA LYS A 93 -0.56 -18.92 -6.47
C LYS A 93 0.43 -17.86 -5.96
N GLU A 94 0.24 -17.42 -4.72
CA GLU A 94 1.15 -16.51 -4.05
C GLU A 94 2.54 -17.12 -3.88
N ILE A 95 3.56 -16.34 -4.22
CA ILE A 95 4.96 -16.70 -4.08
C ILE A 95 5.48 -16.21 -2.74
N ASN A 96 6.20 -17.08 -2.05
CA ASN A 96 6.89 -16.78 -0.80
C ASN A 96 8.23 -17.52 -0.76
N PRO A 97 9.30 -16.88 -0.21
CA PRO A 97 9.34 -15.53 0.37
C PRO A 97 9.46 -14.42 -0.69
N VAL A 98 8.88 -13.27 -0.40
CA VAL A 98 9.09 -12.01 -1.12
C VAL A 98 9.56 -10.94 -0.13
N PHE A 99 10.62 -10.23 -0.46
CA PHE A 99 11.16 -9.15 0.37
C PHE A 99 10.60 -7.82 -0.11
N TRP A 100 9.65 -7.29 0.65
CA TRP A 100 8.98 -6.02 0.39
C TRP A 100 9.66 -4.88 1.16
N SER A 101 9.82 -3.72 0.51
CA SER A 101 10.22 -2.50 1.23
C SER A 101 9.10 -1.97 2.13
N ASP A 102 7.86 -2.21 1.74
CA ASP A 102 6.66 -1.90 2.51
C ASP A 102 5.47 -2.72 1.99
N ASN A 103 4.45 -2.94 2.85
CA ASN A 103 3.22 -3.64 2.50
C ASN A 103 2.08 -3.18 3.40
N PHE A 104 0.83 -3.59 3.10
CA PHE A 104 -0.37 -3.16 3.83
C PHE A 104 -0.49 -1.64 3.93
N ILE A 105 -0.16 -0.96 2.84
CA ILE A 105 -0.04 0.49 2.80
C ILE A 105 -1.38 1.20 2.73
N THR A 106 -1.40 2.41 3.26
CA THR A 106 -2.54 3.32 3.20
C THR A 106 -2.13 4.58 2.46
N LEU A 107 -2.92 4.99 1.47
CA LEU A 107 -2.69 6.18 0.67
C LEU A 107 -3.83 7.17 0.85
N PHE A 108 -3.52 8.37 1.32
CA PHE A 108 -4.45 9.50 1.35
C PHE A 108 -4.70 10.03 -0.06
N PRO A 109 -5.76 10.82 -0.28
CA PRO A 109 -5.94 11.54 -1.53
C PRO A 109 -4.70 12.32 -1.94
N GLY A 110 -4.22 12.07 -3.16
CA GLY A 110 -3.02 12.69 -3.71
C GLY A 110 -1.69 12.03 -3.32
N ASP A 111 -1.68 11.06 -2.42
CA ASP A 111 -0.45 10.34 -2.07
C ASP A 111 0.03 9.46 -3.23
N GLU A 112 1.35 9.39 -3.34
CA GLU A 112 2.08 8.50 -4.23
C GLU A 112 3.16 7.78 -3.43
N LYS A 113 3.32 6.46 -3.67
CA LYS A 113 4.33 5.66 -2.98
C LYS A 113 4.98 4.68 -3.94
N VAL A 114 6.31 4.63 -3.90
CA VAL A 114 7.10 3.63 -4.61
C VAL A 114 7.49 2.54 -3.63
N ILE A 115 7.16 1.30 -3.97
CA ILE A 115 7.46 0.10 -3.22
C ILE A 115 8.37 -0.78 -4.05
N THR A 116 9.38 -1.37 -3.42
CA THR A 116 10.20 -2.39 -4.05
C THR A 116 9.87 -3.77 -3.51
N ALA A 117 9.90 -4.77 -4.40
CA ALA A 117 9.80 -6.17 -4.01
C ALA A 117 10.91 -6.97 -4.67
N ARG A 118 11.50 -7.91 -3.94
CA ARG A 118 12.55 -8.81 -4.45
C ARG A 118 12.15 -10.25 -4.18
N VAL A 119 12.34 -11.11 -5.19
CA VAL A 119 12.06 -12.53 -5.09
C VAL A 119 13.09 -13.30 -5.88
N ALA A 120 13.65 -14.37 -5.30
CA ALA A 120 14.60 -15.22 -5.98
C ALA A 120 13.96 -15.95 -7.17
N VAL A 121 14.68 -16.06 -8.28
CA VAL A 121 14.23 -16.82 -9.46
C VAL A 121 13.99 -18.29 -9.11
N SER A 122 14.76 -18.83 -8.15
CA SER A 122 14.54 -20.21 -7.64
C SER A 122 13.14 -20.42 -7.04
N ASP A 123 12.55 -19.38 -6.46
CA ASP A 123 11.23 -19.43 -5.82
C ASP A 123 10.10 -19.02 -6.77
N ALA A 124 10.40 -18.10 -7.67
CA ALA A 124 9.44 -17.57 -8.65
C ALA A 124 9.35 -18.40 -9.95
N GLY A 125 10.43 -19.09 -10.32
CA GLY A 125 10.56 -19.78 -11.61
C GLY A 125 11.11 -18.85 -12.70
N ASP A 126 11.21 -19.38 -13.93
CA ASP A 126 11.82 -18.66 -15.07
C ASP A 126 10.95 -17.54 -15.64
N THR A 127 9.66 -17.58 -15.36
CA THR A 127 8.71 -16.54 -15.78
C THR A 127 8.54 -15.51 -14.66
N PRO A 128 8.67 -14.20 -14.98
CA PRO A 128 8.45 -13.17 -13.98
C PRO A 128 7.08 -13.28 -13.32
N PRO A 129 7.00 -13.16 -12.00
CA PRO A 129 5.72 -13.11 -11.28
C PRO A 129 4.82 -11.97 -11.74
N VAL A 130 3.53 -12.13 -11.47
CA VAL A 130 2.52 -11.09 -11.69
C VAL A 130 2.26 -10.36 -10.39
N PHE A 131 2.36 -9.04 -10.42
CA PHE A 131 1.96 -8.20 -9.29
C PHE A 131 0.44 -8.23 -9.11
N PHE A 132 0.00 -8.36 -7.89
CA PHE A 132 -1.41 -8.31 -7.51
C PHE A 132 -1.58 -7.48 -6.23
N ARG A 133 -2.58 -6.61 -6.23
CA ARG A 133 -3.01 -5.85 -5.06
C ARG A 133 -4.41 -6.30 -4.65
N ALA A 134 -4.51 -6.88 -3.44
CA ALA A 134 -5.82 -7.17 -2.85
C ALA A 134 -6.48 -5.86 -2.39
N ARG A 135 -7.73 -5.75 -2.74
CA ARG A 135 -8.58 -4.59 -2.41
C ARG A 135 -9.51 -4.90 -1.25
#